data_0625acbad6833a67c6a396e27922b571
#
_entry.id   0625acbad6833a67c6a396e27922b571
#
_cell.length_a   1.000
_cell.length_b   1.000
_cell.length_c   1.000
_cell.angle_alpha   90.00
_cell.angle_beta   90.00
_cell.angle_gamma   90.00
#
_symmetry.space_group_name_H-M   'P 1'
#
loop_
_entity.id
_entity.type
_entity.pdbx_description
1 polymer ?
#
loop_
_entity_poly.entity_id
_entity_poly.type
_entity_poly.pdbx_seq_one_letter_code
_entity_poly.pdbx_strand_id
1 'polypeptide(L)'
;MGQIVGYDHAIVGAGLSGLLLAKALVDSSARATGGRPPATRVLLADPRPAGRLPVTFAHWVRRATALDAWTVGTWDRLAVVAHDGQTHRVALDGWTYTALRWDRARAALMAELAAHPRVTVVQAPVDAIRDGEASAAVRLAGSWETARWVYDSRPPVPVAAGTRGARRGVNLLQTFRGVWVQTQDEAIDTSAATLLDFSADDGPDLGFSYVLPVSPRLAMVMAVRMGEAADLPDPLPAVGRVTGGSAWEVVGEESGTTPLVVPGLSRRLGRRVLAIGRRGGRARPSTGYAVTRILADTAAIAASLDRHGHPMAVPPDPRWQQGLDAIWLRALIRERAALEPAFLALFTRAPVDAVLRFLDGGAGPLDIASVVRALPPGPFLRAAAEQAGATIRR
;
A
#
# COMPACT_ATOMS: atom_id res chain seq x y z
N MET A 1 -39.81 -12.44 -10.41
CA MET A 1 -38.89 -13.57 -10.32
C MET A 1 -37.59 -13.05 -9.68
N GLY A 2 -37.31 -13.43 -8.44
CA GLY A 2 -36.06 -13.07 -7.76
C GLY A 2 -34.89 -13.70 -8.50
N GLN A 3 -33.93 -12.90 -8.93
CA GLN A 3 -32.70 -13.37 -9.54
C GLN A 3 -31.98 -14.27 -8.52
N ILE A 4 -31.67 -15.51 -8.87
CA ILE A 4 -30.90 -16.42 -8.00
C ILE A 4 -29.50 -15.81 -7.86
N VAL A 5 -29.17 -15.31 -6.67
CA VAL A 5 -27.85 -14.77 -6.37
C VAL A 5 -26.87 -15.94 -6.24
N GLY A 6 -25.90 -16.04 -7.15
CA GLY A 6 -24.93 -17.13 -7.18
C GLY A 6 -23.98 -17.10 -5.99
N TYR A 7 -23.55 -15.91 -5.55
CA TYR A 7 -22.59 -15.69 -4.46
C TYR A 7 -23.07 -14.60 -3.50
N ASP A 8 -22.67 -14.67 -2.24
CA ASP A 8 -22.87 -13.55 -1.31
C ASP A 8 -21.85 -12.43 -1.58
N HIS A 9 -20.63 -12.83 -1.91
CA HIS A 9 -19.52 -11.91 -2.16
C HIS A 9 -18.76 -12.31 -3.42
N ALA A 10 -18.47 -11.35 -4.30
CA ALA A 10 -17.53 -11.51 -5.40
C ALA A 10 -16.35 -10.53 -5.23
N ILE A 11 -15.13 -11.06 -5.22
CA ILE A 11 -13.90 -10.30 -5.05
C ILE A 11 -13.14 -10.32 -6.37
N VAL A 12 -12.87 -9.14 -6.91
CA VAL A 12 -12.17 -8.94 -8.17
C VAL A 12 -10.73 -8.54 -7.88
N GLY A 13 -9.82 -9.49 -8.09
CA GLY A 13 -8.39 -9.37 -7.84
C GLY A 13 -7.94 -10.05 -6.54
N ALA A 14 -7.00 -11.00 -6.67
CA ALA A 14 -6.33 -11.71 -5.58
C ALA A 14 -5.00 -11.04 -5.18
N GLY A 15 -5.01 -9.72 -5.01
CA GLY A 15 -3.96 -8.97 -4.34
C GLY A 15 -4.11 -9.03 -2.82
N LEU A 16 -3.25 -8.29 -2.08
CA LEU A 16 -3.27 -8.28 -0.60
C LEU A 16 -4.68 -8.01 -0.04
N SER A 17 -5.38 -6.98 -0.51
CA SER A 17 -6.72 -6.64 -0.02
C SER A 17 -7.77 -7.69 -0.36
N GLY A 18 -7.72 -8.28 -1.57
CA GLY A 18 -8.69 -9.28 -2.00
C GLY A 18 -8.57 -10.58 -1.22
N LEU A 19 -7.34 -11.08 -1.01
CA LEU A 19 -7.10 -12.32 -0.28
C LEU A 19 -7.39 -12.18 1.22
N LEU A 20 -6.96 -11.08 1.84
CA LEU A 20 -7.27 -10.82 3.25
C LEU A 20 -8.77 -10.67 3.48
N LEU A 21 -9.48 -10.01 2.55
CA LEU A 21 -10.93 -9.89 2.66
C LEU A 21 -11.62 -11.25 2.46
N ALA A 22 -11.22 -12.04 1.46
CA ALA A 22 -11.78 -13.38 1.24
C ALA A 22 -11.63 -14.23 2.50
N LYS A 23 -10.43 -14.24 3.10
CA LYS A 23 -10.18 -14.96 4.35
C LYS A 23 -11.05 -14.44 5.50
N ALA A 24 -11.12 -13.12 5.70
CA ALA A 24 -11.93 -12.53 6.76
C ALA A 24 -13.41 -12.89 6.63
N LEU A 25 -13.97 -12.93 5.40
CA LEU A 25 -15.36 -13.28 5.14
C LEU A 25 -15.68 -14.73 5.49
N VAL A 26 -14.78 -15.67 5.20
CA VAL A 26 -15.00 -17.07 5.55
C VAL A 26 -14.74 -17.38 7.03
N ASP A 27 -13.77 -16.71 7.66
CA ASP A 27 -13.46 -16.82 9.08
C ASP A 27 -14.56 -16.21 9.97
N SER A 28 -15.12 -15.05 9.61
CA SER A 28 -16.22 -14.40 10.35
C SER A 28 -17.48 -15.26 10.35
N SER A 29 -17.80 -15.86 9.22
CA SER A 29 -18.95 -16.75 9.12
C SER A 29 -18.78 -18.03 9.98
N ALA A 30 -17.57 -18.41 10.31
CA ALA A 30 -17.29 -19.53 11.24
C ALA A 30 -17.51 -19.15 12.72
N ARG A 31 -17.31 -17.87 13.06
CA ARG A 31 -17.46 -17.35 14.44
C ARG A 31 -18.90 -16.98 14.82
N ALA A 32 -19.70 -16.54 13.85
CA ALA A 32 -21.05 -16.01 14.09
C ALA A 32 -22.08 -17.06 14.51
N THR A 33 -21.68 -18.33 14.69
CA THR A 33 -22.63 -19.41 14.89
C THR A 33 -22.31 -20.27 16.08
N GLY A 34 -23.03 -20.05 17.14
CA GLY A 34 -23.35 -21.10 18.10
C GLY A 34 -24.27 -22.17 17.48
N GLY A 35 -24.03 -22.60 16.22
CA GLY A 35 -24.85 -23.66 15.68
C GLY A 35 -24.80 -23.92 14.17
N ARG A 36 -24.83 -22.93 13.33
CA ARG A 36 -24.72 -23.11 11.86
C ARG A 36 -24.33 -21.81 11.19
N PRO A 37 -23.12 -21.72 10.58
CA PRO A 37 -22.76 -20.51 9.84
C PRO A 37 -23.75 -20.28 8.71
N PRO A 38 -24.18 -19.02 8.47
CA PRO A 38 -24.77 -18.69 7.19
C PRO A 38 -23.76 -19.12 6.12
N ALA A 39 -24.24 -19.85 5.13
CA ALA A 39 -23.39 -20.43 4.09
C ALA A 39 -22.88 -19.32 3.14
N THR A 40 -22.02 -18.44 3.63
CA THR A 40 -21.42 -17.33 2.86
C THR A 40 -20.60 -17.91 1.71
N ARG A 41 -21.06 -17.71 0.48
CA ARG A 41 -20.36 -18.13 -0.74
C ARG A 41 -19.54 -16.99 -1.30
N VAL A 42 -18.25 -17.22 -1.52
CA VAL A 42 -17.32 -16.23 -2.03
C VAL A 42 -16.79 -16.64 -3.39
N LEU A 43 -16.90 -15.78 -4.39
CA LEU A 43 -16.22 -15.85 -5.66
C LEU A 43 -14.95 -14.99 -5.58
N LEU A 44 -13.78 -15.56 -5.87
CA LEU A 44 -12.52 -14.83 -5.99
C LEU A 44 -11.98 -14.99 -7.41
N ALA A 45 -11.88 -13.89 -8.15
CA ALA A 45 -11.44 -13.88 -9.54
C ALA A 45 -10.14 -13.07 -9.72
N ASP A 46 -9.11 -13.67 -10.29
CA ASP A 46 -7.84 -13.01 -10.66
C ASP A 46 -7.25 -13.69 -11.90
N PRO A 47 -6.82 -12.96 -12.94
CA PRO A 47 -6.25 -13.57 -14.14
C PRO A 47 -4.85 -14.15 -13.92
N ARG A 48 -4.17 -13.79 -12.84
CA ARG A 48 -2.78 -14.16 -12.59
C ARG A 48 -2.68 -15.49 -11.86
N PRO A 49 -1.77 -16.38 -12.27
CA PRO A 49 -1.49 -17.61 -11.52
C PRO A 49 -1.02 -17.29 -10.09
N ALA A 50 -1.22 -18.24 -9.18
CA ALA A 50 -0.60 -18.18 -7.86
C ALA A 50 0.93 -18.09 -8.00
N GLY A 51 1.61 -17.28 -7.19
CA GLY A 51 3.07 -17.19 -7.16
C GLY A 51 3.73 -16.27 -8.21
N ARG A 52 2.99 -15.66 -9.14
CA ARG A 52 3.56 -14.79 -10.19
C ARG A 52 3.62 -13.29 -9.86
N LEU A 53 3.78 -12.90 -8.62
CA LEU A 53 4.01 -11.50 -8.25
C LEU A 53 5.15 -11.46 -7.24
N PRO A 54 6.40 -11.34 -7.72
CA PRO A 54 7.49 -10.99 -6.82
C PRO A 54 7.24 -9.54 -6.37
N VAL A 55 6.61 -9.36 -5.25
CA VAL A 55 6.41 -8.05 -4.60
C VAL A 55 6.75 -8.21 -3.14
N THR A 56 7.60 -7.34 -2.67
CA THR A 56 7.93 -7.22 -1.26
C THR A 56 7.04 -6.16 -0.63
N PHE A 57 6.38 -6.50 0.43
CA PHE A 57 5.71 -5.53 1.29
C PHE A 57 6.51 -5.32 2.55
N ALA A 58 6.69 -4.06 2.94
CA ALA A 58 7.22 -3.75 4.24
C ALA A 58 6.33 -2.75 4.97
N HIS A 59 6.26 -2.88 6.28
CA HIS A 59 5.41 -2.08 7.14
C HIS A 59 5.91 -2.16 8.59
N TRP A 60 5.49 -1.24 9.41
CA TRP A 60 5.77 -1.28 10.85
C TRP A 60 4.56 -1.74 11.63
N VAL A 61 4.82 -2.49 12.69
CA VAL A 61 3.79 -3.06 13.57
C VAL A 61 4.21 -2.96 15.03
N ARG A 62 3.25 -2.88 15.93
CA ARG A 62 3.45 -3.04 17.38
C ARG A 62 2.97 -4.39 17.90
N ARG A 63 2.20 -5.11 17.12
CA ARG A 63 1.57 -6.40 17.50
C ARG A 63 1.59 -7.32 16.32
N ALA A 64 1.57 -8.60 16.62
CA ALA A 64 1.44 -9.63 15.60
C ALA A 64 0.24 -9.40 14.68
N THR A 65 0.43 -9.70 13.41
CA THR A 65 -0.57 -9.59 12.35
C THR A 65 -0.80 -10.93 11.66
N ALA A 66 -1.84 -11.03 10.86
CA ALA A 66 -2.10 -12.22 10.03
C ALA A 66 -1.01 -12.45 8.95
N LEU A 67 -0.06 -11.51 8.78
CA LEU A 67 0.99 -11.59 7.78
C LEU A 67 2.32 -12.13 8.31
N ASP A 68 2.46 -12.27 9.63
CA ASP A 68 3.73 -12.61 10.29
C ASP A 68 4.31 -13.97 9.85
N ALA A 69 3.43 -14.92 9.48
CA ALA A 69 3.86 -16.24 8.98
C ALA A 69 4.70 -16.15 7.68
N TRP A 70 4.66 -15.03 6.97
CA TRP A 70 5.38 -14.83 5.71
C TRP A 70 6.47 -13.76 5.79
N THR A 71 6.79 -13.31 7.00
CA THR A 71 7.87 -12.37 7.26
C THR A 71 9.21 -12.99 6.90
N VAL A 72 10.04 -12.23 6.19
CA VAL A 72 11.40 -12.63 5.79
C VAL A 72 12.49 -11.82 6.50
N GLY A 73 12.14 -10.69 7.09
CA GLY A 73 13.05 -9.86 7.87
C GLY A 73 12.29 -8.94 8.82
N THR A 74 12.92 -8.67 9.98
CA THR A 74 12.41 -7.77 11.02
C THR A 74 13.53 -6.91 11.57
N TRP A 75 13.23 -5.63 11.83
CA TRP A 75 14.19 -4.68 12.35
C TRP A 75 13.56 -3.82 13.45
N ASP A 76 14.31 -3.58 14.52
CA ASP A 76 13.99 -2.66 15.60
C ASP A 76 14.59 -1.26 15.38
N ARG A 77 15.30 -1.07 14.26
CA ARG A 77 15.93 0.18 13.84
C ARG A 77 15.72 0.45 12.37
N LEU A 78 15.59 1.74 12.04
CA LEU A 78 15.62 2.23 10.67
C LEU A 78 16.86 3.10 10.45
N ALA A 79 17.35 3.14 9.22
CA ALA A 79 18.37 4.07 8.77
C ALA A 79 17.77 5.05 7.75
N VAL A 80 18.17 6.31 7.83
CA VAL A 80 17.97 7.34 6.83
C VAL A 80 19.32 7.91 6.45
N VAL A 81 19.65 7.89 5.17
CA VAL A 81 20.94 8.32 4.63
C VAL A 81 20.75 9.59 3.84
N ALA A 82 21.46 10.65 4.22
CA ALA A 82 21.47 11.94 3.53
C ALA A 82 22.25 11.86 2.21
N HIS A 83 22.10 12.87 1.36
CA HIS A 83 22.80 12.95 0.08
C HIS A 83 24.33 12.93 0.23
N ASP A 84 24.87 13.52 1.31
CA ASP A 84 26.29 13.50 1.65
C ASP A 84 26.79 12.16 2.22
N GLY A 85 25.91 11.15 2.33
CA GLY A 85 26.20 9.83 2.88
C GLY A 85 26.10 9.72 4.39
N GLN A 86 25.78 10.82 5.12
CA GLN A 86 25.57 10.75 6.56
C GLN A 86 24.38 9.85 6.89
N THR A 87 24.61 8.84 7.73
CA THR A 87 23.58 7.88 8.14
C THR A 87 23.02 8.20 9.51
N HIS A 88 21.71 8.39 9.59
CA HIS A 88 20.96 8.56 10.83
C HIS A 88 20.22 7.26 11.16
N ARG A 89 20.55 6.63 12.30
CA ARG A 89 19.87 5.42 12.79
C ARG A 89 18.86 5.80 13.88
N VAL A 90 17.65 5.28 13.75
CA VAL A 90 16.53 5.56 14.63
C VAL A 90 15.99 4.26 15.23
N ALA A 91 15.98 4.15 16.55
CA ALA A 91 15.34 3.04 17.25
C ALA A 91 13.83 3.16 17.17
N LEU A 92 13.12 2.05 17.05
CA LEU A 92 11.68 2.03 16.80
C LEU A 92 10.81 1.96 18.08
N ASP A 93 11.40 1.93 19.25
CA ASP A 93 10.73 2.07 20.56
C ASP A 93 9.40 1.28 20.71
N GLY A 94 9.49 -0.04 20.56
CA GLY A 94 8.34 -0.96 20.64
C GLY A 94 7.55 -1.12 19.36
N TRP A 95 8.02 -0.53 18.25
CA TRP A 95 7.62 -0.92 16.92
C TRP A 95 8.63 -1.89 16.31
N THR A 96 8.17 -2.67 15.37
CA THR A 96 9.01 -3.52 14.53
C THR A 96 8.73 -3.19 13.07
N TYR A 97 9.78 -2.95 12.29
CA TYR A 97 9.67 -2.88 10.84
C TYR A 97 9.80 -4.28 10.28
N THR A 98 8.82 -4.72 9.49
CA THR A 98 8.78 -6.08 8.96
C THR A 98 8.69 -6.07 7.44
N ALA A 99 9.38 -7.02 6.81
CA ALA A 99 9.26 -7.28 5.38
C ALA A 99 8.73 -8.67 5.13
N LEU A 100 7.85 -8.81 4.14
CA LEU A 100 7.31 -10.10 3.72
C LEU A 100 7.40 -10.29 2.20
N ARG A 101 7.62 -11.51 1.77
CA ARG A 101 7.55 -11.94 0.37
C ARG A 101 6.11 -12.24 0.02
N TRP A 102 5.50 -11.30 -0.74
CA TRP A 102 4.09 -11.44 -1.11
C TRP A 102 3.80 -12.62 -2.03
N ASP A 103 4.73 -13.02 -2.88
CA ASP A 103 4.60 -14.20 -3.73
C ASP A 103 4.34 -15.47 -2.89
N ARG A 104 5.08 -15.67 -1.80
CA ARG A 104 4.89 -16.79 -0.86
C ARG A 104 3.56 -16.67 -0.11
N ALA A 105 3.27 -15.52 0.45
CA ALA A 105 2.02 -15.27 1.17
C ALA A 105 0.80 -15.47 0.26
N ARG A 106 0.87 -14.97 -0.97
CA ARG A 106 -0.19 -15.12 -1.96
C ARG A 106 -0.43 -16.59 -2.34
N ALA A 107 0.64 -17.34 -2.59
CA ALA A 107 0.52 -18.76 -2.92
C ALA A 107 -0.16 -19.55 -1.79
N ALA A 108 0.26 -19.32 -0.54
CA ALA A 108 -0.32 -19.99 0.63
C ALA A 108 -1.80 -19.61 0.84
N LEU A 109 -2.13 -18.32 0.80
CA LEU A 109 -3.52 -17.85 0.94
C LEU A 109 -4.42 -18.33 -0.20
N MET A 110 -3.93 -18.36 -1.43
CA MET A 110 -4.67 -18.88 -2.58
C MET A 110 -4.95 -20.38 -2.41
N ALA A 111 -3.97 -21.17 -1.96
CA ALA A 111 -4.15 -22.61 -1.71
C ALA A 111 -5.17 -22.84 -0.58
N GLU A 112 -5.06 -22.11 0.54
CA GLU A 112 -6.01 -22.19 1.66
C GLU A 112 -7.43 -21.86 1.20
N LEU A 113 -7.61 -20.77 0.45
CA LEU A 113 -8.94 -20.35 -0.03
C LEU A 113 -9.49 -21.29 -1.09
N ALA A 114 -8.66 -21.84 -1.99
CA ALA A 114 -9.10 -22.80 -2.99
C ALA A 114 -9.55 -24.14 -2.38
N ALA A 115 -8.97 -24.53 -1.25
CA ALA A 115 -9.39 -25.73 -0.51
C ALA A 115 -10.66 -25.50 0.33
N HIS A 116 -11.09 -24.23 0.50
CA HIS A 116 -12.24 -23.91 1.35
C HIS A 116 -13.57 -24.16 0.62
N PRO A 117 -14.50 -24.99 1.15
CA PRO A 117 -15.70 -25.46 0.42
C PRO A 117 -16.68 -24.35 0.01
N ARG A 118 -16.55 -23.15 0.56
CA ARG A 118 -17.40 -21.99 0.27
C ARG A 118 -16.74 -20.94 -0.62
N VAL A 119 -15.53 -21.17 -1.08
CA VAL A 119 -14.79 -20.28 -1.96
C VAL A 119 -14.64 -20.90 -3.34
N THR A 120 -15.09 -20.16 -4.34
CA THR A 120 -14.82 -20.49 -5.74
C THR A 120 -13.71 -19.58 -6.25
N VAL A 121 -12.54 -20.15 -6.54
CA VAL A 121 -11.43 -19.43 -7.12
C VAL A 121 -11.48 -19.59 -8.64
N VAL A 122 -11.49 -18.48 -9.37
CA VAL A 122 -11.50 -18.46 -10.83
C VAL A 122 -10.27 -17.71 -11.35
N GLN A 123 -9.44 -18.41 -12.13
CA GLN A 123 -8.29 -17.79 -12.79
C GLN A 123 -8.72 -17.19 -14.12
N ALA A 124 -9.40 -16.04 -14.07
CA ALA A 124 -9.84 -15.30 -15.25
C ALA A 124 -9.90 -13.79 -14.96
N PRO A 125 -9.75 -12.95 -15.97
CA PRO A 125 -10.01 -11.52 -15.86
C PRO A 125 -11.50 -11.27 -15.65
N VAL A 126 -11.81 -10.24 -14.85
CA VAL A 126 -13.16 -9.66 -14.79
C VAL A 126 -13.21 -8.51 -15.80
N ASP A 127 -13.95 -8.72 -16.87
CA ASP A 127 -14.05 -7.75 -17.98
C ASP A 127 -14.97 -6.57 -17.61
N ALA A 128 -16.05 -6.86 -16.91
CA ALA A 128 -17.05 -5.86 -16.55
C ALA A 128 -17.68 -6.14 -15.18
N ILE A 129 -18.12 -5.08 -14.53
CA ILE A 129 -18.95 -5.12 -13.32
C ILE A 129 -20.24 -4.37 -13.62
N ARG A 130 -21.37 -4.96 -13.28
CA ARG A 130 -22.69 -4.33 -13.35
C ARG A 130 -23.23 -4.16 -11.93
N ASP A 131 -23.53 -2.92 -11.56
CA ASP A 131 -24.21 -2.60 -10.31
C ASP A 131 -25.71 -2.77 -10.45
N GLY A 132 -26.38 -3.10 -9.39
CA GLY A 132 -27.83 -3.24 -9.33
C GLY A 132 -28.40 -2.92 -7.97
N GLU A 133 -29.71 -2.98 -7.85
CA GLU A 133 -30.41 -2.61 -6.62
C GLU A 133 -30.32 -3.71 -5.56
N ALA A 134 -30.61 -4.94 -5.93
CA ALA A 134 -30.61 -6.09 -5.03
C ALA A 134 -29.28 -6.86 -5.05
N SER A 135 -28.58 -6.88 -6.19
CA SER A 135 -27.31 -7.60 -6.41
C SER A 135 -26.46 -6.87 -7.44
N ALA A 136 -25.19 -7.20 -7.50
CA ALA A 136 -24.28 -6.81 -8.59
C ALA A 136 -23.86 -8.06 -9.36
N ALA A 137 -23.21 -7.89 -10.52
CA ALA A 137 -22.69 -9.00 -11.29
C ALA A 137 -21.31 -8.68 -11.85
N VAL A 138 -20.47 -9.71 -11.98
CA VAL A 138 -19.16 -9.67 -12.61
C VAL A 138 -19.16 -10.51 -13.87
N ARG A 139 -18.50 -10.06 -14.95
CA ARG A 139 -18.38 -10.83 -16.18
C ARG A 139 -17.02 -11.53 -16.21
N LEU A 140 -17.06 -12.87 -16.30
CA LEU A 140 -15.91 -13.76 -16.33
C LEU A 140 -16.02 -14.65 -17.56
N ALA A 141 -15.01 -14.63 -18.44
CA ALA A 141 -14.98 -15.48 -19.65
C ALA A 141 -16.29 -15.45 -20.46
N GLY A 142 -16.91 -14.26 -20.59
CA GLY A 142 -18.15 -14.06 -21.33
C GLY A 142 -19.43 -14.30 -20.54
N SER A 143 -19.39 -14.96 -19.39
CA SER A 143 -20.56 -15.26 -18.54
C SER A 143 -20.71 -14.27 -17.38
N TRP A 144 -21.93 -14.00 -16.97
CA TRP A 144 -22.24 -13.15 -15.82
C TRP A 144 -22.48 -13.99 -14.56
N GLU A 145 -21.70 -13.70 -13.52
CA GLU A 145 -21.85 -14.25 -12.19
C GLU A 145 -22.47 -13.21 -11.26
N THR A 146 -23.54 -13.55 -10.55
CA THR A 146 -24.25 -12.63 -9.66
C THR A 146 -23.76 -12.77 -8.22
N ALA A 147 -23.61 -11.63 -7.55
CA ALA A 147 -23.25 -11.58 -6.13
C ALA A 147 -24.04 -10.50 -5.40
N ARG A 148 -24.33 -10.73 -4.12
CA ARG A 148 -24.96 -9.72 -3.28
C ARG A 148 -24.08 -8.49 -3.13
N TRP A 149 -22.75 -8.66 -3.01
CA TRP A 149 -21.74 -7.61 -2.89
C TRP A 149 -20.55 -7.90 -3.79
N VAL A 150 -20.02 -6.88 -4.45
CA VAL A 150 -18.81 -6.96 -5.28
C VAL A 150 -17.74 -6.05 -4.68
N TYR A 151 -16.51 -6.57 -4.59
CA TYR A 151 -15.33 -5.83 -4.13
C TYR A 151 -14.32 -5.73 -5.26
N ASP A 152 -14.09 -4.52 -5.75
CA ASP A 152 -13.20 -4.27 -6.88
C ASP A 152 -11.81 -3.82 -6.37
N SER A 153 -10.78 -4.65 -6.57
CA SER A 153 -9.39 -4.36 -6.25
C SER A 153 -8.51 -4.21 -7.49
N ARG A 154 -9.08 -4.15 -8.68
CA ARG A 154 -8.32 -3.94 -9.91
C ARG A 154 -7.49 -2.65 -9.80
N PRO A 155 -6.35 -2.54 -10.50
CA PRO A 155 -5.60 -1.28 -10.53
C PRO A 155 -6.53 -0.11 -10.90
N PRO A 156 -6.40 1.05 -10.23
CA PRO A 156 -7.16 2.23 -10.62
C PRO A 156 -6.76 2.62 -12.06
N VAL A 157 -7.75 2.94 -12.87
CA VAL A 157 -7.46 3.49 -14.20
C VAL A 157 -6.77 4.85 -14.00
N PRO A 158 -5.61 5.09 -14.60
CA PRO A 158 -4.96 6.39 -14.51
C PRO A 158 -5.93 7.47 -15.01
N VAL A 159 -6.11 8.51 -14.21
CA VAL A 159 -6.90 9.67 -14.65
C VAL A 159 -6.04 10.40 -15.68
N ALA A 160 -6.47 10.41 -16.94
CA ALA A 160 -5.70 11.06 -17.99
C ALA A 160 -5.44 12.54 -17.65
N ALA A 161 -4.18 12.94 -17.81
CA ALA A 161 -3.80 14.35 -17.66
C ALA A 161 -4.68 15.22 -18.58
N GLY A 162 -5.32 16.25 -18.00
CA GLY A 162 -6.21 17.14 -18.76
C GLY A 162 -7.71 16.94 -18.57
N THR A 163 -8.17 15.87 -17.90
CA THR A 163 -9.59 15.73 -17.53
C THR A 163 -9.97 16.76 -16.47
N ARG A 164 -11.26 17.20 -16.45
CA ARG A 164 -11.75 18.20 -15.45
C ARG A 164 -11.47 17.77 -14.00
N GLY A 165 -11.41 16.46 -13.72
CA GLY A 165 -11.04 15.90 -12.42
C GLY A 165 -9.55 16.04 -12.09
N ALA A 166 -8.66 15.84 -13.07
CA ALA A 166 -7.22 15.98 -12.92
C ALA A 166 -6.76 17.43 -12.68
N ARG A 167 -7.49 18.41 -13.23
CA ARG A 167 -7.18 19.84 -13.04
C ARG A 167 -7.39 20.38 -11.62
N ARG A 168 -8.11 19.64 -10.77
CA ARG A 168 -8.48 20.07 -9.40
C ARG A 168 -7.77 19.32 -8.30
N GLY A 169 -6.98 18.30 -8.63
CA GLY A 169 -6.25 17.44 -7.69
C GLY A 169 -4.74 17.51 -7.89
N VAL A 170 -4.03 16.86 -6.97
CA VAL A 170 -2.62 16.56 -7.13
C VAL A 170 -2.52 15.10 -7.57
N ASN A 171 -1.76 14.84 -8.63
CA ASN A 171 -1.56 13.50 -9.17
C ASN A 171 -0.08 13.32 -9.53
N LEU A 172 0.58 12.42 -8.80
CA LEU A 172 1.96 12.01 -9.05
C LEU A 172 2.02 10.50 -9.18
N LEU A 173 3.12 10.01 -9.69
CA LEU A 173 3.45 8.59 -9.75
C LEU A 173 4.62 8.31 -8.80
N GLN A 174 4.49 7.27 -8.02
CA GLN A 174 5.61 6.63 -7.34
C GLN A 174 5.98 5.41 -8.17
N THR A 175 7.12 5.45 -8.84
CA THR A 175 7.68 4.33 -9.60
C THR A 175 8.80 3.69 -8.81
N PHE A 176 8.95 2.39 -8.93
CA PHE A 176 10.01 1.66 -8.24
C PHE A 176 10.50 0.47 -9.05
N ARG A 177 11.78 0.18 -8.90
CA ARG A 177 12.41 -1.06 -9.32
C ARG A 177 13.29 -1.57 -8.19
N GLY A 178 13.13 -2.84 -7.85
CA GLY A 178 13.87 -3.52 -6.78
C GLY A 178 14.54 -4.77 -7.30
N VAL A 179 15.69 -5.09 -6.73
CA VAL A 179 16.42 -6.33 -6.97
C VAL A 179 16.72 -7.02 -5.64
N TRP A 180 16.56 -8.32 -5.63
CA TRP A 180 17.05 -9.17 -4.56
C TRP A 180 18.49 -9.57 -4.91
N VAL A 181 19.43 -9.19 -4.07
CA VAL A 181 20.86 -9.45 -4.31
C VAL A 181 21.39 -10.41 -3.26
N GLN A 182 22.15 -11.38 -3.74
CA GLN A 182 22.87 -12.34 -2.92
C GLN A 182 24.37 -12.13 -3.08
N THR A 183 25.09 -11.94 -1.98
CA THR A 183 26.55 -11.79 -1.95
C THR A 183 27.24 -13.12 -1.67
N GLN A 184 28.48 -13.28 -2.17
CA GLN A 184 29.31 -14.44 -1.87
C GLN A 184 29.78 -14.44 -0.41
N ASP A 185 30.11 -13.25 0.11
CA ASP A 185 30.58 -13.05 1.47
C ASP A 185 29.50 -12.45 2.36
N GLU A 186 29.72 -12.43 3.67
CA GLU A 186 28.86 -11.76 4.66
C GLU A 186 29.17 -10.25 4.69
N ALA A 187 28.74 -9.55 3.65
CA ALA A 187 29.08 -8.13 3.42
C ALA A 187 27.95 -7.16 3.79
N ILE A 188 26.72 -7.66 4.02
CA ILE A 188 25.54 -6.81 4.20
C ILE A 188 25.31 -6.54 5.69
N ASP A 189 25.26 -5.25 6.08
CA ASP A 189 24.88 -4.83 7.44
C ASP A 189 23.39 -5.04 7.67
N THR A 190 23.06 -5.93 8.60
CA THR A 190 21.66 -6.29 8.96
C THR A 190 21.13 -5.53 10.18
N SER A 191 21.90 -4.63 10.75
CA SER A 191 21.56 -3.94 12.02
C SER A 191 20.37 -2.98 11.92
N ALA A 192 20.01 -2.55 10.71
CA ALA A 192 18.87 -1.67 10.45
C ALA A 192 18.35 -1.86 9.02
N ALA A 193 17.05 -1.68 8.80
CA ALA A 193 16.53 -1.48 7.45
C ALA A 193 16.75 -0.03 7.03
N THR A 194 17.22 0.21 5.81
CA THR A 194 17.32 1.57 5.26
C THR A 194 15.98 1.96 4.65
N LEU A 195 15.32 2.92 5.27
CA LEU A 195 14.01 3.41 4.81
C LEU A 195 14.14 4.41 3.65
N LEU A 196 15.14 5.27 3.71
CA LEU A 196 15.42 6.30 2.73
C LEU A 196 16.94 6.47 2.62
N ASP A 197 17.48 6.31 1.43
CA ASP A 197 18.87 6.61 1.11
C ASP A 197 18.89 7.54 -0.10
N PHE A 198 19.24 8.80 0.13
CA PHE A 198 19.30 9.84 -0.89
C PHE A 198 20.67 9.94 -1.57
N SER A 199 21.68 9.19 -1.10
CA SER A 199 23.06 9.32 -1.58
C SER A 199 23.30 8.83 -3.01
N ALA A 200 22.31 8.15 -3.62
CA ALA A 200 22.40 7.65 -5.00
C ALA A 200 21.47 8.39 -5.98
N ASP A 201 20.78 9.42 -5.54
CA ASP A 201 19.79 10.10 -6.40
C ASP A 201 20.36 11.36 -7.04
N ASP A 202 20.71 11.25 -8.33
CA ASP A 202 21.14 12.37 -9.17
C ASP A 202 20.03 12.84 -10.13
N GLY A 203 18.81 12.30 -10.00
CA GLY A 203 17.72 12.52 -10.92
C GLY A 203 16.99 13.85 -10.77
N PRO A 204 16.22 14.25 -11.78
CA PRO A 204 15.39 15.45 -11.75
C PRO A 204 14.18 15.35 -10.81
N ASP A 205 13.71 14.16 -10.46
CA ASP A 205 12.58 13.88 -9.54
C ASP A 205 13.07 13.47 -8.15
N LEU A 206 12.24 13.46 -7.14
CA LEU A 206 12.62 12.94 -5.85
C LEU A 206 12.85 11.44 -5.95
N GLY A 207 14.11 11.04 -5.83
CA GLY A 207 14.53 9.66 -5.77
C GLY A 207 15.15 9.31 -4.44
N PHE A 208 15.08 8.06 -4.09
CA PHE A 208 15.79 7.47 -2.96
C PHE A 208 15.90 5.96 -3.15
N SER A 209 16.87 5.36 -2.49
CA SER A 209 16.97 3.92 -2.39
C SER A 209 16.43 3.43 -1.04
N TYR A 210 15.99 2.19 -1.04
CA TYR A 210 15.39 1.51 0.10
C TYR A 210 16.01 0.13 0.20
N VAL A 211 16.46 -0.27 1.41
CA VAL A 211 17.20 -1.52 1.59
C VAL A 211 16.61 -2.34 2.73
N LEU A 212 16.33 -3.61 2.44
CA LEU A 212 15.90 -4.61 3.40
C LEU A 212 16.97 -5.70 3.52
N PRO A 213 17.91 -5.58 4.47
CA PRO A 213 18.99 -6.53 4.64
C PRO A 213 18.49 -7.75 5.44
N VAL A 214 18.03 -8.79 4.74
CA VAL A 214 17.39 -9.97 5.35
C VAL A 214 18.39 -10.88 6.05
N SER A 215 19.59 -10.96 5.50
CA SER A 215 20.72 -11.69 6.11
C SER A 215 22.05 -11.03 5.71
N PRO A 216 23.18 -11.41 6.33
CA PRO A 216 24.49 -10.87 5.93
C PRO A 216 24.87 -11.12 4.45
N ARG A 217 24.10 -11.99 3.76
CA ARG A 217 24.33 -12.35 2.35
C ARG A 217 23.15 -12.07 1.45
N LEU A 218 21.99 -11.59 1.95
CA LEU A 218 20.78 -11.38 1.16
C LEU A 218 20.10 -10.07 1.53
N ALA A 219 19.92 -9.22 0.54
CA ALA A 219 19.13 -8.00 0.69
C ALA A 219 18.19 -7.75 -0.49
N MET A 220 17.09 -7.06 -0.25
CA MET A 220 16.32 -6.39 -1.27
C MET A 220 16.77 -4.93 -1.33
N VAL A 221 17.17 -4.47 -2.50
CA VAL A 221 17.55 -3.08 -2.79
C VAL A 221 16.57 -2.53 -3.83
N MET A 222 15.89 -1.46 -3.49
CA MET A 222 14.86 -0.86 -4.35
C MET A 222 15.19 0.62 -4.55
N ALA A 223 15.22 1.04 -5.81
CA ALA A 223 15.17 2.45 -6.15
C ALA A 223 13.72 2.90 -6.33
N VAL A 224 13.40 4.06 -5.79
CA VAL A 224 12.07 4.68 -5.82
C VAL A 224 12.19 6.08 -6.40
N ARG A 225 11.24 6.46 -7.24
CA ARG A 225 11.12 7.81 -7.79
C ARG A 225 9.70 8.33 -7.64
N MET A 226 9.55 9.57 -7.23
CA MET A 226 8.27 10.26 -7.14
C MET A 226 8.27 11.46 -8.09
N GLY A 227 7.43 11.41 -9.13
CA GLY A 227 7.38 12.44 -10.16
C GLY A 227 6.17 12.29 -11.08
N GLU A 228 6.19 13.01 -12.21
CA GLU A 228 5.16 12.92 -13.24
C GLU A 228 5.45 11.81 -14.26
N ALA A 229 6.72 11.42 -14.41
CA ALA A 229 7.15 10.39 -15.34
C ALA A 229 6.99 8.99 -14.76
N ALA A 230 6.78 8.01 -15.64
CA ALA A 230 6.63 6.60 -15.29
C ALA A 230 7.93 5.79 -15.46
N ASP A 231 9.06 6.47 -15.67
CA ASP A 231 10.35 5.81 -15.88
C ASP A 231 10.79 5.06 -14.62
N LEU A 232 11.24 3.83 -14.80
CA LEU A 232 11.71 3.00 -13.69
C LEU A 232 13.12 3.42 -13.29
N PRO A 233 13.34 3.71 -11.99
CA PRO A 233 14.68 4.05 -11.50
C PRO A 233 15.61 2.82 -11.48
N ASP A 234 16.93 3.07 -11.51
CA ASP A 234 17.94 2.02 -11.45
C ASP A 234 18.39 1.76 -10.00
N PRO A 235 18.26 0.54 -9.45
CA PRO A 235 18.72 0.18 -8.12
C PRO A 235 20.22 -0.14 -8.04
N LEU A 236 20.92 -0.37 -9.15
CA LEU A 236 22.29 -0.88 -9.17
C LEU A 236 23.33 0.03 -8.46
N PRO A 237 23.24 1.37 -8.54
CA PRO A 237 24.13 2.23 -7.77
C PRO A 237 24.03 2.01 -6.25
N ALA A 238 22.84 1.74 -5.73
CA ALA A 238 22.65 1.41 -4.32
C ALA A 238 23.13 0.00 -3.97
N VAL A 239 23.00 -0.97 -4.88
CA VAL A 239 23.52 -2.32 -4.69
C VAL A 239 25.03 -2.29 -4.45
N GLY A 240 25.79 -1.56 -5.26
CA GLY A 240 27.25 -1.45 -5.08
C GLY A 240 27.67 -0.95 -3.70
N ARG A 241 26.90 -0.02 -3.10
CA ARG A 241 27.16 0.45 -1.73
C ARG A 241 26.78 -0.58 -0.67
N VAL A 242 25.63 -1.24 -0.83
CA VAL A 242 25.13 -2.24 0.14
C VAL A 242 26.02 -3.46 0.21
N THR A 243 26.63 -3.87 -0.91
CA THR A 243 27.47 -5.07 -1.00
C THR A 243 28.94 -4.82 -0.60
N GLY A 244 29.33 -3.56 -0.39
CA GLY A 244 30.68 -3.21 0.09
C GLY A 244 31.83 -3.71 -0.79
N GLY A 245 31.58 -3.94 -2.09
CA GLY A 245 32.57 -4.49 -3.02
C GLY A 245 32.64 -6.02 -3.08
N SER A 246 31.85 -6.75 -2.29
CA SER A 246 31.69 -8.20 -2.43
C SER A 246 31.05 -8.54 -3.78
N ALA A 247 31.43 -9.67 -4.36
CA ALA A 247 30.77 -10.20 -5.55
C ALA A 247 29.33 -10.57 -5.22
N TRP A 248 28.41 -10.23 -6.11
CA TRP A 248 26.97 -10.45 -5.92
C TRP A 248 26.28 -10.88 -7.21
N GLU A 249 25.11 -11.46 -7.05
CA GLU A 249 24.20 -11.81 -8.14
C GLU A 249 22.77 -11.36 -7.85
N VAL A 250 21.98 -11.11 -8.89
CA VAL A 250 20.55 -10.83 -8.77
C VAL A 250 19.77 -12.15 -8.75
N VAL A 251 19.09 -12.41 -7.64
CA VAL A 251 18.27 -13.61 -7.43
C VAL A 251 16.77 -13.35 -7.54
N GLY A 252 16.36 -12.11 -7.83
CA GLY A 252 14.97 -11.74 -8.06
C GLY A 252 14.82 -10.26 -8.38
N GLU A 253 13.78 -9.92 -9.13
CA GLU A 253 13.46 -8.54 -9.50
C GLU A 253 11.98 -8.24 -9.27
N GLU A 254 11.69 -6.99 -8.94
CA GLU A 254 10.34 -6.47 -8.83
C GLU A 254 10.26 -5.02 -9.31
N SER A 255 9.13 -4.62 -9.86
CA SER A 255 8.90 -3.24 -10.26
C SER A 255 7.41 -2.91 -10.22
N GLY A 256 7.12 -1.62 -10.14
CA GLY A 256 5.74 -1.19 -10.17
C GLY A 256 5.58 0.32 -10.15
N THR A 257 4.31 0.72 -10.30
CA THR A 257 3.90 2.11 -10.26
C THR A 257 2.67 2.25 -9.37
N THR A 258 2.68 3.24 -8.50
CA THR A 258 1.56 3.56 -7.62
C THR A 258 1.14 5.02 -7.85
N PRO A 259 -0.11 5.29 -8.26
CA PRO A 259 -0.60 6.65 -8.37
C PRO A 259 -0.82 7.25 -6.98
N LEU A 260 -0.25 8.44 -6.74
CA LEU A 260 -0.42 9.25 -5.55
C LEU A 260 -1.41 10.37 -5.88
N VAL A 261 -2.67 10.21 -5.49
CA VAL A 261 -3.78 11.06 -5.93
C VAL A 261 -4.54 11.70 -4.77
N VAL A 262 -4.72 13.01 -4.82
CA VAL A 262 -5.58 13.77 -3.91
C VAL A 262 -6.48 14.72 -4.72
N PRO A 263 -7.81 14.73 -4.51
CA PRO A 263 -8.56 13.91 -3.56
C PRO A 263 -8.51 12.44 -3.90
N GLY A 264 -8.61 11.61 -2.86
CA GLY A 264 -8.50 10.16 -2.98
C GLY A 264 -9.55 9.54 -3.91
N LEU A 265 -9.32 8.28 -4.27
CA LEU A 265 -10.19 7.50 -5.13
C LEU A 265 -11.54 7.20 -4.44
N SER A 266 -12.63 7.20 -5.23
CA SER A 266 -13.96 6.83 -4.72
C SER A 266 -13.99 5.39 -4.23
N ARG A 267 -14.46 5.19 -3.00
CA ARG A 267 -14.65 3.86 -2.42
C ARG A 267 -15.94 3.20 -2.88
N ARG A 268 -17.02 3.97 -2.98
CA ARG A 268 -18.33 3.46 -3.39
C ARG A 268 -18.45 3.62 -4.90
N LEU A 269 -18.36 2.52 -5.64
CA LEU A 269 -18.48 2.48 -7.10
C LEU A 269 -19.92 2.25 -7.56
N GLY A 270 -20.78 1.81 -6.64
CA GLY A 270 -22.18 1.56 -6.89
C GLY A 270 -22.94 1.30 -5.59
N ARG A 271 -24.20 0.86 -5.70
CA ARG A 271 -25.01 0.45 -4.55
C ARG A 271 -24.48 -0.84 -3.91
N ARG A 272 -23.97 -1.74 -4.74
CA ARG A 272 -23.48 -3.09 -4.38
C ARG A 272 -22.00 -3.30 -4.68
N VAL A 273 -21.30 -2.26 -5.14
CA VAL A 273 -19.89 -2.34 -5.55
C VAL A 273 -19.02 -1.44 -4.67
N LEU A 274 -18.08 -2.03 -3.95
CA LEU A 274 -17.10 -1.35 -3.10
C LEU A 274 -15.70 -1.51 -3.67
N ALA A 275 -14.97 -0.42 -3.86
CA ALA A 275 -13.55 -0.45 -4.19
C ALA A 275 -12.72 -0.76 -2.94
N ILE A 276 -11.76 -1.69 -3.07
CA ILE A 276 -10.85 -2.10 -2.00
C ILE A 276 -9.39 -1.96 -2.43
N GLY A 277 -8.46 -2.06 -1.51
CA GLY A 277 -7.04 -1.95 -1.77
C GLY A 277 -6.65 -0.63 -2.43
N ARG A 278 -5.70 -0.65 -3.36
CA ARG A 278 -5.26 0.55 -4.10
C ARG A 278 -6.40 1.21 -4.87
N ARG A 279 -7.31 0.43 -5.44
CA ARG A 279 -8.52 0.92 -6.10
C ARG A 279 -9.40 1.75 -5.17
N GLY A 280 -9.51 1.32 -3.90
CA GLY A 280 -10.26 2.00 -2.85
C GLY A 280 -9.48 3.09 -2.11
N GLY A 281 -8.33 3.55 -2.65
CA GLY A 281 -7.52 4.59 -2.03
C GLY A 281 -6.78 4.13 -0.76
N ARG A 282 -6.51 2.83 -0.62
CA ARG A 282 -5.81 2.32 0.58
C ARG A 282 -4.29 2.47 0.51
N ALA A 283 -3.71 2.89 -0.62
CA ALA A 283 -2.36 3.46 -0.62
C ALA A 283 -2.45 4.93 -0.18
N ARG A 284 -1.64 5.34 0.80
CA ARG A 284 -1.65 6.73 1.27
C ARG A 284 -1.01 7.64 0.21
N PRO A 285 -1.66 8.73 -0.20
CA PRO A 285 -1.15 9.57 -1.28
C PRO A 285 0.23 10.18 -1.03
N SER A 286 0.55 10.57 0.21
CA SER A 286 1.83 11.19 0.56
C SER A 286 3.02 10.21 0.66
N THR A 287 2.77 8.90 0.85
CA THR A 287 3.82 7.93 1.18
C THR A 287 3.79 6.66 0.34
N GLY A 288 2.67 6.35 -0.32
CA GLY A 288 2.47 5.08 -1.00
C GLY A 288 2.20 3.87 -0.07
N TYR A 289 2.34 4.02 1.24
CA TYR A 289 2.12 2.91 2.19
C TYR A 289 0.67 2.42 2.17
N ALA A 290 0.49 1.10 2.17
CA ALA A 290 -0.81 0.49 1.98
C ALA A 290 -1.14 -0.65 2.96
N VAL A 291 -0.15 -1.38 3.46
CA VAL A 291 -0.36 -2.66 4.18
C VAL A 291 -1.24 -2.49 5.41
N THR A 292 -0.85 -1.62 6.35
CA THR A 292 -1.59 -1.35 7.59
C THR A 292 -2.99 -0.81 7.32
N ARG A 293 -3.13 0.05 6.29
CA ARG A 293 -4.43 0.59 5.86
C ARG A 293 -5.32 -0.50 5.24
N ILE A 294 -4.77 -1.47 4.51
CA ILE A 294 -5.51 -2.61 3.97
C ILE A 294 -5.96 -3.55 5.09
N LEU A 295 -5.10 -3.82 6.08
CA LEU A 295 -5.46 -4.62 7.25
C LEU A 295 -6.62 -3.99 8.02
N ALA A 296 -6.52 -2.69 8.32
CA ALA A 296 -7.59 -1.94 9.01
C ALA A 296 -8.89 -1.89 8.19
N ASP A 297 -8.78 -1.73 6.89
CA ASP A 297 -9.91 -1.70 5.97
C ASP A 297 -10.64 -3.03 5.90
N THR A 298 -9.90 -4.13 5.81
CA THR A 298 -10.46 -5.49 5.85
C THR A 298 -11.25 -5.73 7.14
N ALA A 299 -10.69 -5.34 8.28
CA ALA A 299 -11.38 -5.44 9.57
C ALA A 299 -12.64 -4.56 9.62
N ALA A 300 -12.58 -3.34 9.08
CA ALA A 300 -13.73 -2.42 9.04
C ALA A 300 -14.86 -2.96 8.13
N ILE A 301 -14.52 -3.55 6.99
CA ILE A 301 -15.51 -4.18 6.09
C ILE A 301 -16.19 -5.37 6.78
N ALA A 302 -15.41 -6.25 7.42
CA ALA A 302 -15.96 -7.39 8.17
C ALA A 302 -16.89 -6.91 9.30
N ALA A 303 -16.46 -5.95 10.11
CA ALA A 303 -17.25 -5.37 11.17
C ALA A 303 -18.52 -4.63 10.65
N SER A 304 -18.49 -4.05 9.46
CA SER A 304 -19.64 -3.46 8.82
C SER A 304 -20.69 -4.50 8.42
N LEU A 305 -20.23 -5.62 7.87
CA LEU A 305 -21.09 -6.75 7.53
C LEU A 305 -21.75 -7.34 8.77
N ASP A 306 -20.97 -7.56 9.85
CA ASP A 306 -21.49 -8.13 11.09
C ASP A 306 -22.52 -7.22 11.76
N ARG A 307 -22.27 -5.90 11.80
CA ARG A 307 -23.16 -4.95 12.48
C ARG A 307 -24.36 -4.49 11.65
N HIS A 308 -24.17 -4.34 10.34
CA HIS A 308 -25.15 -3.67 9.47
C HIS A 308 -25.69 -4.57 8.34
N GLY A 309 -25.15 -5.78 8.18
CA GLY A 309 -25.51 -6.69 7.08
C GLY A 309 -25.05 -6.21 5.69
N HIS A 310 -24.18 -5.19 5.63
CA HIS A 310 -23.61 -4.65 4.38
C HIS A 310 -22.19 -4.10 4.59
N PRO A 311 -21.33 -4.09 3.55
CA PRO A 311 -19.93 -3.66 3.67
C PRO A 311 -19.72 -2.14 3.56
N MET A 312 -20.78 -1.35 3.43
CA MET A 312 -20.70 0.05 3.04
C MET A 312 -20.50 1.04 4.20
N ALA A 313 -20.64 0.59 5.47
CA ALA A 313 -20.44 1.43 6.66
C ALA A 313 -18.97 1.45 7.07
N VAL A 314 -18.07 1.71 6.12
CA VAL A 314 -16.62 1.89 6.36
C VAL A 314 -16.31 3.38 6.44
N PRO A 315 -15.48 3.80 7.43
CA PRO A 315 -15.18 5.22 7.60
C PRO A 315 -14.42 5.77 6.39
N PRO A 316 -14.78 6.97 5.90
CA PRO A 316 -13.99 7.66 4.90
C PRO A 316 -12.67 8.16 5.51
N ASP A 317 -11.67 8.40 4.66
CA ASP A 317 -10.47 9.09 5.11
C ASP A 317 -10.81 10.51 5.57
N PRO A 318 -10.31 10.96 6.75
CA PRO A 318 -10.60 12.27 7.28
C PRO A 318 -10.17 13.39 6.30
N ARG A 319 -10.99 14.43 6.16
CA ARG A 319 -10.70 15.56 5.25
C ARG A 319 -9.40 16.28 5.60
N TRP A 320 -9.09 16.39 6.89
CA TRP A 320 -7.82 17.00 7.34
C TRP A 320 -6.61 16.21 6.86
N GLN A 321 -6.68 14.86 6.86
CA GLN A 321 -5.61 14.00 6.37
C GLN A 321 -5.40 14.18 4.86
N GLN A 322 -6.48 14.22 4.08
CA GLN A 322 -6.42 14.52 2.65
C GLN A 322 -5.79 15.91 2.38
N GLY A 323 -6.07 16.89 3.26
CA GLY A 323 -5.44 18.21 3.22
C GLY A 323 -3.94 18.15 3.43
N LEU A 324 -3.47 17.40 4.43
CA LEU A 324 -2.03 17.21 4.70
C LEU A 324 -1.34 16.45 3.56
N ASP A 325 -1.97 15.41 3.03
CA ASP A 325 -1.44 14.68 1.87
C ASP A 325 -1.32 15.60 0.64
N ALA A 326 -2.31 16.47 0.41
CA ALA A 326 -2.25 17.45 -0.68
C ALA A 326 -1.12 18.47 -0.51
N ILE A 327 -0.93 18.98 0.71
CA ILE A 327 0.17 19.91 1.04
C ILE A 327 1.52 19.22 0.80
N TRP A 328 1.69 17.99 1.25
CA TRP A 328 2.90 17.22 1.04
C TRP A 328 3.22 17.03 -0.44
N LEU A 329 2.25 16.56 -1.23
CA LEU A 329 2.44 16.35 -2.68
C LEU A 329 2.69 17.67 -3.44
N ARG A 330 2.08 18.79 -3.03
CA ARG A 330 2.37 20.11 -3.63
C ARG A 330 3.78 20.58 -3.31
N ALA A 331 4.25 20.39 -2.08
CA ALA A 331 5.63 20.68 -1.70
C ALA A 331 6.60 19.82 -2.53
N LEU A 332 6.28 18.55 -2.75
CA LEU A 332 7.04 17.63 -3.59
C LEU A 332 7.18 18.14 -5.04
N ILE A 333 6.08 18.59 -5.65
CA ILE A 333 6.07 19.08 -7.03
C ILE A 333 6.91 20.33 -7.19
N ARG A 334 6.86 21.24 -6.22
CA ARG A 334 7.44 22.59 -6.36
C ARG A 334 8.87 22.70 -5.88
N GLU A 335 9.18 22.04 -4.79
CA GLU A 335 10.43 22.25 -4.07
C GLU A 335 11.07 20.95 -3.68
N ARG A 336 11.33 20.13 -4.66
CA ARG A 336 11.89 18.80 -4.48
C ARG A 336 13.15 18.78 -3.62
N ALA A 337 14.06 19.73 -3.85
CA ALA A 337 15.29 19.88 -3.06
C ALA A 337 15.05 20.13 -1.56
N ALA A 338 13.83 20.55 -1.17
CA ALA A 338 13.49 20.73 0.23
C ALA A 338 12.96 19.48 0.92
N LEU A 339 12.70 18.41 0.17
CA LEU A 339 12.06 17.21 0.73
C LEU A 339 13.04 16.26 1.38
N GLU A 340 14.25 16.12 0.87
CA GLU A 340 15.30 15.39 1.58
C GLU A 340 15.51 15.96 2.99
N PRO A 341 15.78 17.28 3.18
CA PRO A 341 15.83 17.86 4.53
C PRO A 341 14.57 17.65 5.35
N ALA A 342 13.38 17.61 4.71
CA ALA A 342 12.14 17.34 5.41
C ALA A 342 12.05 15.89 5.90
N PHE A 343 12.41 14.93 5.08
CA PHE A 343 12.47 13.52 5.50
C PHE A 343 13.51 13.29 6.60
N LEU A 344 14.71 13.87 6.47
CA LEU A 344 15.73 13.80 7.53
C LEU A 344 15.20 14.41 8.84
N ALA A 345 14.55 15.56 8.77
CA ALA A 345 13.99 16.22 9.95
C ALA A 345 12.89 15.39 10.64
N LEU A 346 12.08 14.66 9.89
CA LEU A 346 11.09 13.74 10.47
C LEU A 346 11.74 12.71 11.40
N PHE A 347 12.82 12.10 10.97
CA PHE A 347 13.48 11.01 11.70
C PHE A 347 14.53 11.48 12.69
N THR A 348 14.98 12.75 12.63
CA THR A 348 15.99 13.30 13.55
C THR A 348 15.43 14.23 14.60
N ARG A 349 14.23 14.83 14.38
CA ARG A 349 13.67 15.87 15.27
C ARG A 349 12.30 15.55 15.85
N ALA A 350 11.51 14.67 15.21
CA ALA A 350 10.22 14.28 15.73
C ALA A 350 10.31 12.94 16.48
N PRO A 351 9.46 12.68 17.49
CA PRO A 351 9.36 11.37 18.11
C PRO A 351 9.00 10.31 17.07
N VAL A 352 9.74 9.21 17.02
CA VAL A 352 9.56 8.15 16.02
C VAL A 352 8.14 7.60 16.00
N ASP A 353 7.54 7.44 17.16
CA ASP A 353 6.15 7.03 17.35
C ASP A 353 5.16 7.91 16.60
N ALA A 354 5.34 9.24 16.71
CA ALA A 354 4.50 10.21 16.02
C ALA A 354 4.71 10.14 14.50
N VAL A 355 5.97 9.96 14.06
CA VAL A 355 6.31 9.81 12.64
C VAL A 355 5.66 8.57 12.04
N LEU A 356 5.80 7.40 12.68
CA LEU A 356 5.25 6.15 12.16
C LEU A 356 3.71 6.20 12.09
N ARG A 357 3.05 6.71 13.14
CA ARG A 357 1.59 6.92 13.10
C ARG A 357 1.18 7.93 12.03
N PHE A 358 1.97 8.99 11.84
CA PHE A 358 1.70 9.99 10.81
C PHE A 358 1.82 9.38 9.41
N LEU A 359 2.86 8.60 9.14
CA LEU A 359 3.08 7.96 7.85
C LEU A 359 2.01 6.91 7.50
N ASP A 360 1.42 6.25 8.49
CA ASP A 360 0.31 5.30 8.32
C ASP A 360 -1.09 5.94 8.27
N GLY A 361 -1.20 7.20 8.67
CA GLY A 361 -2.49 7.88 8.77
C GLY A 361 -3.24 7.63 10.07
N GLY A 362 -2.59 7.07 11.09
CA GLY A 362 -3.12 6.87 12.44
C GLY A 362 -2.74 7.97 13.44
N ALA A 363 -2.13 9.08 12.99
CA ALA A 363 -1.67 10.17 13.84
C ALA A 363 -2.81 10.94 14.51
N GLY A 364 -2.68 11.16 15.81
CA GLY A 364 -3.52 12.09 16.55
C GLY A 364 -3.04 13.55 16.44
N PRO A 365 -3.79 14.52 17.01
CA PRO A 365 -3.44 15.94 16.95
C PRO A 365 -2.03 16.26 17.49
N LEU A 366 -1.61 15.61 18.56
CA LEU A 366 -0.28 15.80 19.16
C LEU A 366 0.84 15.26 18.28
N ASP A 367 0.61 14.12 17.61
CA ASP A 367 1.55 13.56 16.66
C ASP A 367 1.74 14.50 15.48
N ILE A 368 0.63 15.00 14.92
CA ILE A 368 0.64 15.96 13.82
C ILE A 368 1.41 17.23 14.21
N ALA A 369 1.14 17.78 15.41
CA ALA A 369 1.85 18.97 15.91
C ALA A 369 3.36 18.72 16.03
N SER A 370 3.76 17.54 16.52
CA SER A 370 5.18 17.15 16.64
C SER A 370 5.85 17.02 15.27
N VAL A 371 5.18 16.38 14.32
CA VAL A 371 5.67 16.22 12.95
C VAL A 371 5.79 17.58 12.24
N VAL A 372 4.75 18.41 12.30
CA VAL A 372 4.75 19.74 11.66
C VAL A 372 5.85 20.63 12.23
N ARG A 373 6.09 20.58 13.56
CA ARG A 373 7.18 21.35 14.19
C ARG A 373 8.56 20.92 13.71
N ALA A 374 8.75 19.66 13.39
CA ALA A 374 10.02 19.12 12.92
C ALA A 374 10.34 19.53 11.48
N LEU A 375 9.32 19.75 10.65
CA LEU A 375 9.48 20.04 9.23
C LEU A 375 10.00 21.48 8.96
N PRO A 376 10.80 21.69 7.90
CA PRO A 376 11.17 23.03 7.44
C PRO A 376 9.90 23.79 7.01
N PRO A 377 9.60 24.98 7.59
CA PRO A 377 8.28 25.61 7.42
C PRO A 377 8.04 26.15 6.01
N GLY A 378 9.08 26.69 5.33
CA GLY A 378 8.93 27.43 4.08
C GLY A 378 8.16 26.69 2.99
N PRO A 379 8.62 25.51 2.54
CA PRO A 379 7.97 24.74 1.48
C PRO A 379 6.52 24.37 1.81
N PHE A 380 6.28 23.96 3.05
CA PHE A 380 4.95 23.51 3.49
C PHE A 380 3.96 24.64 3.70
N LEU A 381 4.41 25.83 4.12
CA LEU A 381 3.56 27.03 4.21
C LEU A 381 3.11 27.51 2.84
N ARG A 382 4.02 27.52 1.83
CA ARG A 382 3.66 27.86 0.45
C ARG A 382 2.66 26.84 -0.13
N ALA A 383 2.90 25.54 0.06
CA ALA A 383 1.99 24.51 -0.38
C ALA A 383 0.63 24.57 0.32
N ALA A 384 0.59 24.92 1.61
CA ALA A 384 -0.64 25.11 2.38
C ALA A 384 -1.46 26.30 1.88
N ALA A 385 -0.81 27.43 1.57
CA ALA A 385 -1.48 28.59 1.01
C ALA A 385 -2.17 28.28 -0.33
N GLU A 386 -1.51 27.52 -1.19
CA GLU A 386 -2.11 27.06 -2.45
C GLU A 386 -3.27 26.09 -2.25
N GLN A 387 -3.11 25.15 -1.31
CA GLN A 387 -4.19 24.23 -1.00
C GLN A 387 -5.43 24.97 -0.50
N ALA A 388 -5.26 25.98 0.34
CA ALA A 388 -6.34 26.86 0.81
C ALA A 388 -7.01 27.59 -0.36
N GLY A 389 -6.23 28.22 -1.25
CA GLY A 389 -6.74 28.89 -2.43
C GLY A 389 -7.47 27.96 -3.41
N ALA A 390 -7.04 26.71 -3.55
CA ALA A 390 -7.72 25.71 -4.35
C ALA A 390 -9.04 25.24 -3.71
N THR A 391 -9.15 25.28 -2.38
CA THR A 391 -10.36 24.89 -1.63
C THR A 391 -11.43 25.99 -1.68
N ILE A 392 -11.04 27.28 -1.62
CA ILE A 392 -11.95 28.42 -1.69
C ILE A 392 -12.61 28.57 -3.08
N ARG A 393 -11.93 28.13 -4.14
CA ARG A 393 -12.46 28.17 -5.53
C ARG A 393 -13.38 26.98 -5.88
N ARG A 394 -13.72 26.15 -4.92
CA ARG A 394 -14.71 25.05 -5.03
C ARG A 394 -16.09 25.48 -4.57
#